data_e7a136feb7dfaa4f692e5d51651148fd
#
_entry.id   e7a136feb7dfaa4f692e5d51651148fd
#
_cell.length_a   1.000
_cell.length_b   1.000
_cell.length_c   1.000
_cell.angle_alpha   90.00
_cell.angle_beta   90.00
_cell.angle_gamma   90.00
#
_symmetry.space_group_name_H-M   'P 1'
#
loop_
_entity.id
_entity.type
_entity.pdbx_description
1 polymer ?
#
loop_
_entity_poly.entity_id
_entity_poly.type
_entity_poly.pdbx_seq_one_letter_code
_entity_poly.pdbx_strand_id
1 'polypeptide(L)'
;NGPATLQLFGSGPILNEALRAQQILAERYQIAANVWSVTSYNELRREALGVQRWNRLHPAEPERVPYVVQALTGFDGPLVAATDYMKIVPDQLSPWLGNRLVSLGTDGFGRSDNRQHLRRFFEMNSESIVAAALSKLSRDGNLDPAQVKAAMADLGIDTEAKDPARA
;
A
#
# COMPACT_ATOMS: atom_id res chain seq x y z
N ASN A 1 14.92 -2.27 -17.10
CA ASN A 1 13.74 -1.85 -16.34
C ASN A 1 13.94 -0.39 -15.99
N GLY A 2 12.97 0.47 -16.31
CA GLY A 2 12.97 1.88 -15.92
C GLY A 2 12.91 2.05 -14.38
N PRO A 3 12.95 3.29 -13.87
CA PRO A 3 12.79 3.54 -12.44
C PRO A 3 11.44 2.99 -11.97
N ALA A 4 11.41 2.46 -10.73
CA ALA A 4 10.18 1.95 -10.16
C ALA A 4 9.12 3.06 -10.08
N THR A 5 7.93 2.78 -10.60
CA THR A 5 6.86 3.77 -10.71
C THR A 5 5.89 3.72 -9.52
N LEU A 6 6.01 2.74 -8.63
CA LEU A 6 5.21 2.62 -7.42
C LEU A 6 5.94 1.85 -6.31
N GLN A 7 5.43 1.98 -5.09
CA GLN A 7 5.99 1.39 -3.89
C GLN A 7 4.97 0.44 -3.25
N LEU A 8 5.40 -0.77 -2.88
CA LEU A 8 4.58 -1.76 -2.19
C LEU A 8 5.12 -1.97 -0.77
N PHE A 9 4.30 -1.72 0.23
CA PHE A 9 4.61 -2.03 1.63
C PHE A 9 3.93 -3.35 2.00
N GLY A 10 4.70 -4.31 2.47
CA GLY A 10 4.20 -5.57 3.00
C GLY A 10 4.65 -5.76 4.45
N SER A 11 3.76 -6.19 5.32
CA SER A 11 4.08 -6.53 6.70
C SER A 11 3.72 -7.99 7.02
N GLY A 12 4.53 -8.62 7.89
CA GLY A 12 4.32 -10.01 8.27
C GLY A 12 4.21 -10.96 7.07
N PRO A 13 3.28 -11.92 7.08
CA PRO A 13 3.11 -12.89 5.99
C PRO A 13 2.57 -12.26 4.70
N ILE A 14 2.02 -11.03 4.75
CA ILE A 14 1.52 -10.32 3.57
C ILE A 14 2.67 -9.77 2.71
N LEU A 15 3.89 -9.70 3.22
CA LEU A 15 5.07 -9.40 2.41
C LEU A 15 5.18 -10.34 1.19
N ASN A 16 4.82 -11.62 1.34
CA ASN A 16 4.84 -12.56 0.23
C ASN A 16 3.81 -12.20 -0.86
N GLU A 17 2.64 -11.67 -0.47
CA GLU A 17 1.65 -11.19 -1.43
C GLU A 17 2.14 -9.92 -2.16
N ALA A 18 2.84 -9.03 -1.47
CA ALA A 18 3.45 -7.85 -2.08
C ALA A 18 4.56 -8.23 -3.08
N LEU A 19 5.39 -9.23 -2.78
CA LEU A 19 6.40 -9.76 -3.70
C LEU A 19 5.76 -10.40 -4.95
N ARG A 20 4.67 -11.16 -4.78
CA ARG A 20 3.91 -11.71 -5.91
C ARG A 20 3.25 -10.61 -6.74
N ALA A 21 2.70 -9.60 -6.09
CA ALA A 21 2.13 -8.43 -6.77
C ALA A 21 3.19 -7.69 -7.61
N GLN A 22 4.40 -7.51 -7.07
CA GLN A 22 5.53 -6.95 -7.83
C GLN A 22 5.80 -7.74 -9.11
N GLN A 23 5.83 -9.08 -9.01
CA GLN A 23 6.06 -9.95 -10.16
C GLN A 23 4.94 -9.81 -11.19
N ILE A 24 3.67 -9.85 -10.77
CA ILE A 24 2.50 -9.68 -11.66
C ILE A 24 2.55 -8.30 -12.37
N LEU A 25 2.85 -7.22 -11.63
CA LEU A 25 2.99 -5.88 -12.19
C LEU A 25 4.06 -5.83 -13.28
N ALA A 26 5.21 -6.44 -13.03
CA ALA A 26 6.32 -6.46 -13.98
C ALA A 26 6.02 -7.31 -15.23
N GLU A 27 5.51 -8.53 -15.05
CA GLU A 27 5.34 -9.50 -16.12
C GLU A 27 4.13 -9.21 -17.00
N ARG A 28 2.99 -8.80 -16.39
CA ARG A 28 1.72 -8.63 -17.13
C ARG A 28 1.44 -7.20 -17.53
N TYR A 29 1.89 -6.22 -16.74
CA TYR A 29 1.57 -4.80 -16.95
C TYR A 29 2.80 -3.94 -17.24
N GLN A 30 4.01 -4.51 -17.21
CA GLN A 30 5.29 -3.82 -17.47
C GLN A 30 5.52 -2.61 -16.54
N ILE A 31 4.99 -2.70 -15.35
CA ILE A 31 5.12 -1.68 -14.31
C ILE A 31 6.17 -2.15 -13.28
N ALA A 32 7.19 -1.35 -13.08
CA ALA A 32 8.18 -1.58 -12.04
C ALA A 32 7.67 -1.12 -10.67
N ALA A 33 7.91 -1.92 -9.64
CA ALA A 33 7.57 -1.61 -8.26
C ALA A 33 8.71 -1.97 -7.33
N ASN A 34 8.93 -1.18 -6.28
CA ASN A 34 9.78 -1.59 -5.15
C ASN A 34 8.93 -2.22 -4.07
N VAL A 35 9.46 -3.23 -3.39
CA VAL A 35 8.81 -3.86 -2.24
C VAL A 35 9.61 -3.53 -0.98
N TRP A 36 8.91 -3.07 0.04
CA TRP A 36 9.43 -2.70 1.34
C TRP A 36 8.86 -3.62 2.42
N SER A 37 9.72 -4.25 3.20
CA SER A 37 9.31 -5.01 4.37
C SER A 37 9.12 -4.06 5.55
N VAL A 38 7.86 -3.80 5.91
CA VAL A 38 7.53 -2.93 7.05
C VAL A 38 7.44 -3.78 8.31
N THR A 39 8.44 -3.70 9.15
CA THR A 39 8.53 -4.48 10.39
C THR A 39 7.65 -3.92 11.52
N SER A 40 7.43 -2.60 11.55
CA SER A 40 6.58 -1.97 12.55
C SER A 40 6.05 -0.60 12.09
N TYR A 41 4.77 -0.54 11.75
CA TYR A 41 4.08 0.73 11.50
C TYR A 41 4.04 1.63 12.74
N ASN A 42 3.92 1.02 13.92
CA ASN A 42 3.86 1.76 15.18
C ASN A 42 5.17 2.47 15.49
N GLU A 43 6.32 1.86 15.21
CA GLU A 43 7.63 2.51 15.40
C GLU A 43 7.85 3.63 14.39
N LEU A 44 7.48 3.43 13.12
CA LEU A 44 7.53 4.49 12.11
C LEU A 44 6.70 5.70 12.53
N ARG A 45 5.48 5.47 13.03
CA ARG A 45 4.62 6.54 13.54
C ARG A 45 5.20 7.21 14.78
N ARG A 46 5.70 6.43 15.74
CA ARG A 46 6.27 6.96 17.00
C ARG A 46 7.45 7.89 16.70
N GLU A 47 8.34 7.45 15.83
CA GLU A 47 9.49 8.25 15.40
C GLU A 47 9.03 9.54 14.73
N ALA A 48 8.12 9.45 13.77
CA ALA A 48 7.62 10.60 13.03
C ALA A 48 6.91 11.63 13.93
N LEU A 49 6.13 11.19 14.92
CA LEU A 49 5.54 12.07 15.93
C LEU A 49 6.61 12.74 16.80
N GLY A 50 7.68 12.01 17.14
CA GLY A 50 8.84 12.55 17.85
C GLY A 50 9.51 13.66 17.07
N VAL A 51 9.73 13.46 15.77
CA VAL A 51 10.28 14.47 14.86
C VAL A 51 9.36 15.67 14.77
N GLN A 52 8.05 15.50 14.56
CA GLN A 52 7.11 16.63 14.53
C GLN A 52 7.10 17.44 15.84
N ARG A 53 7.13 16.73 16.98
CA ARG A 53 7.21 17.41 18.28
C ARG A 53 8.49 18.21 18.41
N TRP A 54 9.65 17.63 18.00
CA TRP A 54 10.92 18.32 18.08
C TRP A 54 10.90 19.59 17.21
N ASN A 55 10.48 19.50 15.96
CA ASN A 55 10.39 20.64 15.04
C ASN A 55 9.52 21.76 15.61
N ARG A 56 8.36 21.40 16.18
CA ARG A 56 7.46 22.39 16.81
C ARG A 56 8.09 23.13 18.00
N LEU A 57 8.96 22.46 18.74
CA LEU A 57 9.63 23.03 19.92
C LEU A 57 10.94 23.76 19.60
N HIS A 58 11.46 23.60 18.38
CA HIS A 58 12.73 24.18 17.93
C HIS A 58 12.54 24.93 16.61
N PRO A 59 11.70 25.98 16.57
CA PRO A 59 11.34 26.65 15.31
C PRO A 59 12.51 27.43 14.67
N ALA A 60 13.59 27.66 15.39
CA ALA A 60 14.81 28.32 14.88
C ALA A 60 15.87 27.33 14.35
N GLU A 61 15.68 26.04 14.57
CA GLU A 61 16.59 25.00 14.11
C GLU A 61 16.16 24.44 12.74
N PRO A 62 17.09 23.84 11.97
CA PRO A 62 16.72 23.14 10.74
C PRO A 62 15.68 22.04 10.99
N GLU A 63 14.66 22.00 10.13
CA GLU A 63 13.60 21.01 10.26
C GLU A 63 14.13 19.58 10.07
N ARG A 64 13.80 18.69 10.99
CA ARG A 64 14.07 17.25 10.89
C ARG A 64 13.01 16.57 10.05
N VAL A 65 13.42 15.57 9.27
CA VAL A 65 12.52 14.79 8.41
C VAL A 65 12.29 13.43 9.04
N PRO A 66 11.04 12.93 9.14
CA PRO A 66 10.75 11.60 9.65
C PRO A 66 11.42 10.50 8.82
N TYR A 67 11.84 9.41 9.47
CA TYR A 67 12.54 8.30 8.83
C TYR A 67 11.77 7.72 7.63
N VAL A 68 10.46 7.54 7.76
CA VAL A 68 9.62 7.00 6.67
C VAL A 68 9.67 7.88 5.42
N VAL A 69 9.74 9.21 5.59
CA VAL A 69 9.88 10.16 4.48
C VAL A 69 11.30 10.12 3.91
N GLN A 70 12.31 10.07 4.77
CA GLN A 70 13.72 9.95 4.34
C GLN A 70 13.95 8.67 3.53
N ALA A 71 13.44 7.52 4.00
CA ALA A 71 13.58 6.23 3.34
C ALA A 71 12.96 6.23 1.93
N LEU A 72 11.92 7.04 1.72
CA LEU A 72 11.20 7.16 0.44
C LEU A 72 11.73 8.30 -0.45
N THR A 73 12.80 8.97 -0.05
CA THR A 73 13.40 10.04 -0.87
C THR A 73 13.94 9.45 -2.19
N GLY A 74 13.49 10.01 -3.32
CA GLY A 74 13.82 9.50 -4.66
C GLY A 74 12.98 8.30 -5.13
N PHE A 75 12.02 7.86 -4.31
CA PHE A 75 11.05 6.82 -4.66
C PHE A 75 9.65 7.42 -4.78
N ASP A 76 9.35 7.91 -5.98
CA ASP A 76 8.09 8.57 -6.27
C ASP A 76 6.95 7.58 -6.57
N GLY A 77 5.78 8.14 -6.92
CA GLY A 77 4.59 7.39 -7.32
C GLY A 77 3.73 6.91 -6.16
N PRO A 78 2.67 6.15 -6.47
CA PRO A 78 1.76 5.59 -5.48
C PRO A 78 2.45 4.65 -4.51
N LEU A 79 1.87 4.51 -3.32
CA LEU A 79 2.30 3.59 -2.29
C LEU A 79 1.10 2.74 -1.86
N VAL A 80 1.19 1.43 -2.06
CA VAL A 80 0.18 0.48 -1.61
C VAL A 80 0.71 -0.28 -0.40
N ALA A 81 0.07 -0.13 0.73
CA ALA A 81 0.41 -0.82 1.98
C ALA A 81 -0.57 -1.95 2.23
N ALA A 82 -0.10 -3.20 2.22
CA ALA A 82 -0.90 -4.38 2.49
C ALA A 82 -0.46 -5.04 3.81
N THR A 83 -1.44 -5.38 4.63
CA THR A 83 -1.23 -5.95 5.97
C THR A 83 -2.34 -6.93 6.32
N ASP A 84 -2.08 -7.86 7.24
CA ASP A 84 -3.09 -8.71 7.88
C ASP A 84 -3.71 -8.07 9.14
N TYR A 85 -3.34 -6.85 9.45
CA TYR A 85 -4.02 -5.99 10.43
C TYR A 85 -5.11 -5.14 9.77
N MET A 86 -5.87 -4.38 10.56
CA MET A 86 -6.82 -3.38 10.07
C MET A 86 -6.11 -2.29 9.26
N LYS A 87 -6.79 -1.72 8.27
CA LYS A 87 -6.26 -0.63 7.42
C LYS A 87 -5.78 0.58 8.21
N ILE A 88 -6.37 0.82 9.39
CA ILE A 88 -5.94 1.91 10.28
C ILE A 88 -4.46 1.81 10.69
N VAL A 89 -3.87 0.59 10.66
CA VAL A 89 -2.47 0.39 11.04
C VAL A 89 -1.52 1.05 10.05
N PRO A 90 -1.56 0.80 8.74
CA PRO A 90 -0.78 1.58 7.78
C PRO A 90 -1.30 3.01 7.60
N ASP A 91 -2.61 3.28 7.71
CA ASP A 91 -3.21 4.60 7.56
C ASP A 91 -2.67 5.63 8.55
N GLN A 92 -2.19 5.20 9.71
CA GLN A 92 -1.57 6.09 10.69
C GLN A 92 -0.31 6.82 10.15
N LEU A 93 0.24 6.42 9.01
CA LEU A 93 1.34 7.11 8.32
C LEU A 93 0.86 8.17 7.31
N SER A 94 -0.43 8.29 7.07
CA SER A 94 -1.02 9.26 6.12
C SER A 94 -0.57 10.72 6.34
N PRO A 95 -0.36 11.21 7.58
CA PRO A 95 0.11 12.58 7.79
C PRO A 95 1.45 12.90 7.10
N TRP A 96 2.28 11.89 6.84
CA TRP A 96 3.60 12.05 6.22
C TRP A 96 3.66 11.54 4.78
N LEU A 97 2.77 10.61 4.41
CA LEU A 97 2.74 9.99 3.07
C LEU A 97 1.65 10.59 2.17
N GLY A 98 0.68 11.29 2.78
CA GLY A 98 -0.37 12.01 2.05
C GLY A 98 -1.20 11.12 1.13
N ASN A 99 -1.62 11.67 0.01
CA ASN A 99 -2.46 11.01 -0.98
C ASN A 99 -1.77 9.87 -1.75
N ARG A 100 -0.47 9.66 -1.54
CA ARG A 100 0.24 8.53 -2.15
C ARG A 100 -0.19 7.19 -1.58
N LEU A 101 -0.59 7.16 -0.29
CA LEU A 101 -0.89 5.93 0.44
C LEU A 101 -2.28 5.39 0.10
N VAL A 102 -2.32 4.10 -0.24
CA VAL A 102 -3.52 3.26 -0.32
C VAL A 102 -3.30 2.06 0.60
N SER A 103 -4.20 1.85 1.55
CA SER A 103 -4.07 0.76 2.53
C SER A 103 -5.04 -0.37 2.25
N LEU A 104 -4.53 -1.60 2.32
CA LEU A 104 -5.29 -2.85 2.25
C LEU A 104 -5.09 -3.62 3.57
N GLY A 105 -6.17 -4.16 4.13
CA GLY A 105 -6.12 -4.85 5.41
C GLY A 105 -7.44 -5.51 5.79
N THR A 106 -7.49 -6.12 6.96
CA THR A 106 -8.61 -6.92 7.46
C THR A 106 -9.61 -6.10 8.25
N ASP A 107 -10.36 -5.23 7.57
CA ASP A 107 -11.46 -4.51 8.22
C ASP A 107 -12.74 -5.35 8.23
N GLY A 108 -13.56 -5.18 9.27
CA GLY A 108 -14.83 -5.90 9.43
C GLY A 108 -14.76 -7.04 10.43
N PHE A 109 -15.72 -7.97 10.35
CA PHE A 109 -15.79 -9.10 11.26
C PHE A 109 -14.85 -10.22 10.83
N GLY A 110 -14.22 -10.88 11.82
CA GLY A 110 -13.39 -12.06 11.59
C GLY A 110 -14.19 -13.20 10.96
N ARG A 111 -13.54 -13.95 10.07
CA ARG A 111 -14.10 -15.13 9.41
C ARG A 111 -13.21 -16.33 9.61
N SER A 112 -13.81 -17.51 9.55
CA SER A 112 -13.10 -18.79 9.57
C SER A 112 -13.11 -19.40 8.18
N ASP A 113 -11.93 -19.43 7.54
CA ASP A 113 -11.71 -20.07 6.25
C ASP A 113 -10.21 -20.37 6.08
N ASN A 114 -9.83 -21.01 4.98
CA ASN A 114 -8.43 -21.14 4.66
C ASN A 114 -7.78 -19.79 4.31
N ARG A 115 -6.46 -19.72 4.47
CA ARG A 115 -5.70 -18.47 4.33
C ARG A 115 -5.86 -17.80 2.97
N GLN A 116 -5.97 -18.58 1.90
CA GLN A 116 -6.12 -18.06 0.54
C GLN A 116 -7.49 -17.38 0.34
N HIS A 117 -8.56 -18.02 0.81
CA HIS A 117 -9.90 -17.45 0.74
C HIS A 117 -10.03 -16.19 1.59
N LEU A 118 -9.47 -16.20 2.81
CA LEU A 118 -9.48 -15.02 3.68
C LEU A 118 -8.75 -13.83 3.05
N ARG A 119 -7.57 -14.05 2.46
CA ARG A 119 -6.83 -12.97 1.79
C ARG A 119 -7.59 -12.40 0.60
N ARG A 120 -8.27 -13.25 -0.18
CA ARG A 120 -9.11 -12.80 -1.28
C ARG A 120 -10.34 -12.05 -0.78
N PHE A 121 -11.01 -12.55 0.26
CA PHE A 121 -12.18 -11.90 0.86
C PHE A 121 -11.86 -10.51 1.41
N PHE A 122 -10.75 -10.37 2.14
CA PHE A 122 -10.31 -9.08 2.70
C PHE A 122 -9.50 -8.22 1.71
N GLU A 123 -9.44 -8.60 0.45
CA GLU A 123 -8.79 -7.84 -0.63
C GLU A 123 -7.31 -7.51 -0.34
N MET A 124 -6.58 -8.45 0.27
CA MET A 124 -5.15 -8.29 0.58
C MET A 124 -4.24 -9.36 -0.06
N ASN A 125 -4.77 -10.12 -1.02
CA ASN A 125 -3.99 -11.01 -1.87
C ASN A 125 -3.23 -10.23 -2.96
N SER A 126 -2.33 -10.90 -3.66
CA SER A 126 -1.50 -10.30 -4.70
C SER A 126 -2.30 -9.59 -5.79
N GLU A 127 -3.41 -10.16 -6.22
CA GLU A 127 -4.29 -9.60 -7.25
C GLU A 127 -4.95 -8.29 -6.79
N SER A 128 -5.39 -8.24 -5.54
CA SER A 128 -5.98 -7.01 -4.95
C SER A 128 -4.92 -5.92 -4.77
N ILE A 129 -3.69 -6.28 -4.39
CA ILE A 129 -2.57 -5.31 -4.32
C ILE A 129 -2.29 -4.72 -5.69
N VAL A 130 -2.25 -5.56 -6.74
CA VAL A 130 -2.08 -5.10 -8.13
C VAL A 130 -3.24 -4.20 -8.55
N ALA A 131 -4.48 -4.59 -8.28
CA ALA A 131 -5.68 -3.81 -8.59
C ALA A 131 -5.65 -2.42 -7.93
N ALA A 132 -5.29 -2.35 -6.64
CA ALA A 132 -5.13 -1.10 -5.91
C ALA A 132 -4.04 -0.21 -6.51
N ALA A 133 -2.90 -0.79 -6.88
CA ALA A 133 -1.79 -0.08 -7.52
C ALA A 133 -2.19 0.52 -8.88
N LEU A 134 -2.82 -0.28 -9.76
CA LEU A 134 -3.28 0.16 -11.07
C LEU A 134 -4.36 1.24 -10.96
N SER A 135 -5.32 1.06 -10.04
CA SER A 135 -6.35 2.06 -9.75
C SER A 135 -5.76 3.39 -9.30
N LYS A 136 -4.75 3.35 -8.42
CA LYS A 136 -4.11 4.56 -7.93
C LYS A 136 -3.30 5.25 -9.02
N LEU A 137 -2.55 4.51 -9.84
CA LEU A 137 -1.86 5.05 -11.01
C LEU A 137 -2.82 5.75 -11.98
N SER A 138 -3.99 5.16 -12.21
CA SER A 138 -5.00 5.76 -13.07
C SER A 138 -5.59 7.05 -12.48
N ARG A 139 -5.89 7.07 -11.19
CA ARG A 139 -6.37 8.29 -10.51
C ARG A 139 -5.33 9.41 -10.50
N ASP A 140 -4.06 9.07 -10.51
CA ASP A 140 -2.95 10.03 -10.61
C ASP A 140 -2.64 10.43 -12.05
N GLY A 141 -3.42 9.94 -13.04
CA GLY A 141 -3.28 10.28 -14.45
C GLY A 141 -2.16 9.55 -15.19
N ASN A 142 -1.56 8.52 -14.58
CA ASN A 142 -0.42 7.77 -15.13
C ASN A 142 -0.84 6.49 -15.88
N LEU A 143 -2.13 6.15 -15.88
CA LEU A 143 -2.65 4.95 -16.55
C LEU A 143 -4.08 5.20 -17.04
N ASP A 144 -4.41 4.70 -18.23
CA ASP A 144 -5.76 4.80 -18.79
C ASP A 144 -6.77 3.99 -17.96
N PRO A 145 -7.91 4.59 -17.53
CA PRO A 145 -8.98 3.86 -16.84
C PRO A 145 -9.50 2.62 -17.57
N ALA A 146 -9.49 2.62 -18.89
CA ALA A 146 -9.90 1.47 -19.69
C ALA A 146 -8.94 0.29 -19.53
N GLN A 147 -7.63 0.55 -19.41
CA GLN A 147 -6.63 -0.47 -19.13
C GLN A 147 -6.82 -1.06 -17.73
N VAL A 148 -7.14 -0.22 -16.73
CA VAL A 148 -7.42 -0.69 -15.37
C VAL A 148 -8.66 -1.56 -15.34
N LYS A 149 -9.74 -1.19 -16.03
CA LYS A 149 -10.95 -2.02 -16.14
C LYS A 149 -10.65 -3.38 -16.77
N ALA A 150 -9.85 -3.44 -17.81
CA ALA A 150 -9.43 -4.70 -18.42
C ALA A 150 -8.58 -5.54 -17.45
N ALA A 151 -7.67 -4.90 -16.71
CA ALA A 151 -6.85 -5.55 -15.71
C ALA A 151 -7.67 -6.15 -14.55
N MET A 152 -8.75 -5.48 -14.09
CA MET A 152 -9.65 -6.05 -13.06
C MET A 152 -10.25 -7.40 -13.52
N ALA A 153 -10.71 -7.47 -14.77
CA ALA A 153 -11.24 -8.71 -15.34
C ALA A 153 -10.15 -9.79 -15.44
N ASP A 154 -8.96 -9.41 -15.92
CA ASP A 154 -7.80 -10.29 -16.07
C ASP A 154 -7.28 -10.87 -14.72
N LEU A 155 -7.37 -10.08 -13.65
CA LEU A 155 -7.02 -10.47 -12.29
C LEU A 155 -8.12 -11.27 -11.58
N GLY A 156 -9.31 -11.40 -12.18
CA GLY A 156 -10.46 -12.05 -11.59
C GLY A 156 -11.04 -11.29 -10.39
N ILE A 157 -10.93 -9.96 -10.39
CA ILE A 157 -11.51 -9.10 -9.38
C ILE A 157 -13.02 -8.94 -9.65
N ASP A 158 -13.84 -9.28 -8.67
CA ASP A 158 -15.27 -8.99 -8.71
C ASP A 158 -15.49 -7.54 -8.26
N THR A 159 -15.78 -6.67 -9.22
CA THR A 159 -15.98 -5.23 -8.96
C THR A 159 -17.30 -4.91 -8.25
N GLU A 160 -18.20 -5.89 -8.17
CA GLU A 160 -19.52 -5.77 -7.48
C GLU A 160 -19.53 -6.52 -6.13
N ALA A 161 -18.37 -7.05 -5.70
CA ALA A 161 -18.24 -7.70 -4.42
C ALA A 161 -18.61 -6.75 -3.27
N LYS A 162 -19.25 -7.32 -2.24
CA LYS A 162 -19.56 -6.54 -1.04
C LYS A 162 -18.30 -6.12 -0.31
N ASP A 163 -18.29 -4.89 0.19
CA ASP A 163 -17.25 -4.38 1.06
C ASP A 163 -17.07 -5.31 2.27
N PRO A 164 -15.88 -5.89 2.48
CA PRO A 164 -15.62 -6.79 3.61
C PRO A 164 -15.92 -6.17 4.99
N ALA A 165 -15.77 -4.84 5.10
CA ALA A 165 -16.07 -4.10 6.32
C ALA A 165 -17.57 -4.06 6.65
N ARG A 166 -18.43 -4.41 5.70
CA ARG A 166 -19.91 -4.36 5.81
C ARG A 166 -20.60 -5.68 5.49
N ALA A 167 -19.82 -6.73 5.24
CA ALA A 167 -20.30 -8.05 4.81
C ALA A 167 -20.58 -9.00 5.98
#